data_a285c9dae75e93b3b33dbb2ebe084d91
#
_entry.id   a285c9dae75e93b3b33dbb2ebe084d91
#
_cell.length_a   1.000
_cell.length_b   1.000
_cell.length_c   1.000
_cell.angle_alpha   90.00
_cell.angle_beta   90.00
_cell.angle_gamma   90.00
#
_symmetry.space_group_name_H-M   'P 1'
#
loop_
_entity.id
_entity.type
_entity.pdbx_description
1 polymer ?
#
loop_
_entity_poly.entity_id
_entity_poly.type
_entity_poly.pdbx_seq_one_letter_code
_entity_poly.pdbx_strand_id
1 'polypeptide(L)'
;MVESEAELLSEDQMLGAVVFGHEQQQIVIQTINDLVKEAGKPRWDWQPEAVNEPLLARVTELAQSRLSDAYRITDKQERYAQVDVIKSEVIDTLVAEDESLDANELGDILHGIEKNVVRSRVLAGEPRIDGREKDMIRGLDVRTGVLPRTHGSALFTRGETQALVTATLGTARDAQNIDELMGERTDSFLFCLLYTSDAADEVRRV
;
A
#
# COMPACT_ATOMS: atom_id res chain seq x y z
N MET A 1 -0.36 2.13 -14.27
CA MET A 1 -0.82 3.49 -14.01
C MET A 1 -0.97 3.65 -12.51
N VAL A 2 -0.38 4.67 -11.93
CA VAL A 2 -0.37 4.91 -10.48
C VAL A 2 -1.23 6.14 -10.15
N GLU A 3 -1.23 7.13 -11.01
CA GLU A 3 -1.89 8.42 -10.80
C GLU A 3 -2.40 8.97 -12.13
N SER A 4 -3.48 9.72 -12.09
CA SER A 4 -4.03 10.41 -13.26
C SER A 4 -4.81 11.65 -12.84
N GLU A 5 -4.77 12.68 -13.66
CA GLU A 5 -5.61 13.87 -13.57
C GLU A 5 -6.44 14.02 -14.84
N ALA A 6 -7.66 14.52 -14.70
CA ALA A 6 -8.54 14.77 -15.81
C ALA A 6 -9.56 15.87 -15.48
N GLU A 7 -9.86 16.72 -16.45
CA GLU A 7 -10.92 17.74 -16.36
C GLU A 7 -12.14 17.28 -17.15
N LEU A 8 -13.19 16.85 -16.43
CA LEU A 8 -14.52 16.54 -16.97
C LEU A 8 -14.53 15.50 -18.13
N LEU A 9 -13.55 14.59 -18.18
CA LEU A 9 -13.54 13.49 -19.14
C LEU A 9 -14.48 12.38 -18.69
N SER A 10 -15.13 11.72 -19.65
CA SER A 10 -15.94 10.54 -19.38
C SER A 10 -15.07 9.32 -19.04
N GLU A 11 -15.68 8.30 -18.41
CA GLU A 11 -15.00 7.03 -18.09
C GLU A 11 -14.47 6.36 -19.36
N ASP A 12 -15.24 6.36 -20.45
CA ASP A 12 -14.81 5.81 -21.74
C ASP A 12 -13.58 6.53 -22.32
N GLN A 13 -13.54 7.86 -22.21
CA GLN A 13 -12.37 8.64 -22.64
C GLN A 13 -11.14 8.35 -21.78
N MET A 14 -11.31 8.23 -20.48
CA MET A 14 -10.22 7.85 -19.57
C MET A 14 -9.72 6.43 -19.84
N LEU A 15 -10.62 5.48 -20.01
CA LEU A 15 -10.26 4.12 -20.41
C LEU A 15 -9.53 4.09 -21.75
N GLY A 16 -10.06 4.82 -22.74
CA GLY A 16 -9.44 4.94 -24.07
C GLY A 16 -8.01 5.50 -24.00
N ALA A 17 -7.76 6.51 -23.15
CA ALA A 17 -6.43 7.06 -22.95
C ALA A 17 -5.45 6.03 -22.36
N VAL A 18 -5.89 5.22 -21.40
CA VAL A 18 -5.07 4.16 -20.79
C VAL A 18 -4.76 3.07 -21.81
N VAL A 19 -5.75 2.62 -22.58
CA VAL A 19 -5.58 1.61 -23.65
C VAL A 19 -4.62 2.13 -24.72
N PHE A 20 -4.80 3.36 -25.16
CA PHE A 20 -3.89 3.99 -26.12
C PHE A 20 -2.44 4.01 -25.61
N GLY A 21 -2.22 4.46 -24.36
CA GLY A 21 -0.89 4.46 -23.74
C GLY A 21 -0.28 3.06 -23.67
N HIS A 22 -1.07 2.05 -23.32
CA HIS A 22 -0.64 0.65 -23.32
C HIS A 22 -0.22 0.16 -24.72
N GLU A 23 -1.02 0.44 -25.75
CA GLU A 23 -0.71 0.07 -27.13
C GLU A 23 0.59 0.72 -27.63
N GLN A 24 0.79 2.02 -27.31
CA GLN A 24 2.05 2.71 -27.68
C GLN A 24 3.27 2.11 -26.96
N GLN A 25 3.13 1.68 -25.73
CA GLN A 25 4.21 1.00 -25.00
C GLN A 25 4.62 -0.34 -25.64
N GLN A 26 3.71 -1.04 -26.34
CA GLN A 26 4.04 -2.27 -27.03
C GLN A 26 5.10 -2.06 -28.13
N ILE A 27 5.11 -0.90 -28.79
CA ILE A 27 6.13 -0.53 -29.79
C ILE A 27 7.50 -0.46 -29.14
N VAL A 28 7.59 0.17 -27.96
CA VAL A 28 8.85 0.28 -27.19
C VAL A 28 9.33 -1.10 -26.73
N ILE A 29 8.42 -1.92 -26.20
CA ILE A 29 8.71 -3.29 -25.77
C ILE A 29 9.23 -4.13 -26.94
N GLN A 30 8.60 -4.02 -28.11
CA GLN A 30 9.07 -4.73 -29.32
C GLN A 30 10.47 -4.28 -29.72
N THR A 31 10.74 -2.98 -29.72
CA THR A 31 12.06 -2.43 -30.04
C THR A 31 13.13 -2.95 -29.06
N ILE A 32 12.81 -3.01 -27.77
CA ILE A 32 13.71 -3.57 -26.75
C ILE A 32 13.95 -5.06 -27.03
N ASN A 33 12.92 -5.83 -27.34
CA ASN A 33 13.06 -7.25 -27.66
C ASN A 33 13.92 -7.48 -28.89
N ASP A 34 13.80 -6.64 -29.92
CA ASP A 34 14.61 -6.74 -31.12
C ASP A 34 16.08 -6.38 -30.85
N LEU A 35 16.32 -5.34 -30.05
CA LEU A 35 17.68 -5.01 -29.58
C LEU A 35 18.29 -6.14 -28.74
N VAL A 36 17.50 -6.79 -27.87
CA VAL A 36 17.97 -7.95 -27.10
C VAL A 36 18.33 -9.12 -27.98
N LYS A 37 17.62 -9.36 -29.09
CA LYS A 37 17.97 -10.41 -30.06
C LYS A 37 19.30 -10.12 -30.78
N GLU A 38 19.57 -8.85 -31.09
CA GLU A 38 20.76 -8.45 -31.85
C GLU A 38 22.01 -8.30 -30.96
N ALA A 39 21.88 -7.72 -29.79
CA ALA A 39 22.99 -7.31 -28.94
C ALA A 39 22.87 -7.74 -27.48
N GLY A 40 21.85 -8.50 -27.13
CA GLY A 40 21.61 -8.94 -25.75
C GLY A 40 22.67 -9.92 -25.25
N LYS A 41 23.06 -9.78 -23.98
CA LYS A 41 23.87 -10.76 -23.28
C LYS A 41 23.01 -11.97 -22.87
N PRO A 42 23.62 -13.16 -22.66
CA PRO A 42 22.91 -14.30 -22.07
C PRO A 42 22.20 -13.88 -20.78
N ARG A 43 20.99 -14.37 -20.59
CA ARG A 43 20.25 -14.13 -19.33
C ARG A 43 21.02 -14.73 -18.18
N TRP A 44 20.91 -14.10 -16.99
CA TRP A 44 21.40 -14.72 -15.76
C TRP A 44 20.68 -16.04 -15.51
N ASP A 45 21.45 -17.02 -15.11
CA ASP A 45 20.92 -18.31 -14.65
C ASP A 45 20.44 -18.18 -13.19
N TRP A 46 19.44 -17.30 -13.01
CA TRP A 46 18.79 -17.10 -11.73
C TRP A 46 17.40 -17.75 -11.76
N GLN A 47 17.14 -18.58 -10.78
CA GLN A 47 15.83 -19.16 -10.52
C GLN A 47 15.35 -18.68 -9.16
N PRO A 48 14.06 -18.35 -9.00
CA PRO A 48 13.51 -18.08 -7.68
C PRO A 48 13.67 -19.33 -6.79
N GLU A 49 13.86 -19.12 -5.51
CA GLU A 49 13.83 -20.22 -4.55
C GLU A 49 12.54 -21.02 -4.68
N ALA A 50 12.67 -22.34 -4.67
CA ALA A 50 11.49 -23.22 -4.77
C ALA A 50 10.64 -23.06 -3.51
N VAL A 51 9.33 -22.95 -3.69
CA VAL A 51 8.38 -22.90 -2.57
C VAL A 51 8.49 -24.21 -1.79
N ASN A 52 8.66 -24.12 -0.48
CA ASN A 52 8.64 -25.26 0.41
C ASN A 52 7.18 -25.74 0.60
N GLU A 53 6.69 -26.53 -0.36
CA GLU A 53 5.30 -27.01 -0.39
C GLU A 53 4.88 -27.77 0.88
N PRO A 54 5.72 -28.68 1.46
CA PRO A 54 5.40 -29.32 2.73
C PRO A 54 5.22 -28.33 3.88
N LEU A 55 6.09 -27.32 3.98
CA LEU A 55 6.02 -26.30 4.99
C LEU A 55 4.78 -25.43 4.79
N LEU A 56 4.51 -24.99 3.56
CA LEU A 56 3.31 -24.24 3.21
C LEU A 56 2.03 -24.99 3.61
N ALA A 57 1.95 -26.29 3.31
CA ALA A 57 0.81 -27.13 3.69
C ALA A 57 0.64 -27.21 5.21
N ARG A 58 1.73 -27.38 5.95
CA ARG A 58 1.71 -27.47 7.42
C ARG A 58 1.28 -26.14 8.06
N VAL A 59 1.84 -25.02 7.63
CA VAL A 59 1.44 -23.68 8.11
C VAL A 59 -0.04 -23.41 7.78
N THR A 60 -0.48 -23.79 6.58
CA THR A 60 -1.88 -23.62 6.15
C THR A 60 -2.82 -24.41 7.04
N GLU A 61 -2.51 -25.67 7.35
CA GLU A 61 -3.30 -26.51 8.26
C GLU A 61 -3.49 -25.85 9.63
N LEU A 62 -2.43 -25.28 10.19
CA LEU A 62 -2.43 -24.68 11.53
C LEU A 62 -3.08 -23.30 11.58
N ALA A 63 -2.97 -22.50 10.51
CA ALA A 63 -3.30 -21.08 10.54
C ALA A 63 -4.58 -20.71 9.79
N GLN A 64 -4.92 -21.34 8.66
CA GLN A 64 -5.93 -20.86 7.73
C GLN A 64 -7.32 -20.68 8.35
N SER A 65 -7.81 -21.66 9.08
CA SER A 65 -9.13 -21.59 9.72
C SER A 65 -9.17 -20.47 10.77
N ARG A 66 -8.14 -20.43 11.62
CA ARG A 66 -8.03 -19.45 12.71
C ARG A 66 -7.93 -18.02 12.17
N LEU A 67 -7.12 -17.82 11.14
CA LEU A 67 -7.02 -16.53 10.46
C LEU A 67 -8.33 -16.14 9.77
N SER A 68 -9.03 -17.11 9.16
CA SER A 68 -10.34 -16.85 8.57
C SER A 68 -11.36 -16.36 9.61
N ASP A 69 -11.35 -16.93 10.81
CA ASP A 69 -12.23 -16.50 11.90
C ASP A 69 -11.80 -15.12 12.46
N ALA A 70 -10.51 -14.90 12.65
CA ALA A 70 -10.00 -13.61 13.10
C ALA A 70 -10.35 -12.47 12.12
N TYR A 71 -10.30 -12.70 10.82
CA TYR A 71 -10.69 -11.70 9.81
C TYR A 71 -12.19 -11.44 9.70
N ARG A 72 -13.04 -12.12 10.50
CA ARG A 72 -14.46 -11.77 10.68
C ARG A 72 -14.68 -10.71 11.75
N ILE A 73 -13.69 -10.46 12.58
CA ILE A 73 -13.75 -9.40 13.60
C ILE A 73 -13.67 -8.05 12.89
N THR A 74 -14.71 -7.23 13.01
CA THR A 74 -14.81 -5.93 12.35
C THR A 74 -13.97 -4.85 13.05
N ASP A 75 -13.85 -4.95 14.40
CA ASP A 75 -12.97 -4.05 15.15
C ASP A 75 -11.51 -4.27 14.76
N LYS A 76 -10.82 -3.17 14.44
CA LYS A 76 -9.45 -3.22 13.93
C LYS A 76 -8.45 -3.69 14.96
N GLN A 77 -8.55 -3.17 16.18
CA GLN A 77 -7.57 -3.46 17.24
C GLN A 77 -7.71 -4.90 17.73
N GLU A 78 -8.95 -5.34 17.96
CA GLU A 78 -9.24 -6.71 18.35
C GLU A 78 -8.80 -7.71 17.27
N ARG A 79 -9.08 -7.43 16.01
CA ARG A 79 -8.64 -8.27 14.89
C ARG A 79 -7.13 -8.40 14.82
N TYR A 80 -6.36 -7.28 14.92
CA TYR A 80 -4.91 -7.34 14.91
C TYR A 80 -4.36 -8.11 16.08
N ALA A 81 -4.87 -7.89 17.29
CA ALA A 81 -4.44 -8.64 18.46
C ALA A 81 -4.65 -10.16 18.28
N GLN A 82 -5.79 -10.59 17.72
CA GLN A 82 -6.06 -11.99 17.44
C GLN A 82 -5.13 -12.56 16.35
N VAL A 83 -4.91 -11.82 15.27
CA VAL A 83 -3.99 -12.23 14.19
C VAL A 83 -2.57 -12.39 14.72
N ASP A 84 -2.09 -11.46 15.53
CA ASP A 84 -0.73 -11.49 16.09
C ASP A 84 -0.56 -12.68 17.04
N VAL A 85 -1.56 -13.00 17.87
CA VAL A 85 -1.53 -14.19 18.72
C VAL A 85 -1.46 -15.46 17.87
N ILE A 86 -2.29 -15.58 16.83
CA ILE A 86 -2.29 -16.74 15.95
C ILE A 86 -0.93 -16.93 15.27
N LYS A 87 -0.35 -15.85 14.76
CA LYS A 87 0.97 -15.90 14.11
C LYS A 87 2.06 -16.33 15.06
N SER A 88 2.12 -15.73 16.25
CA SER A 88 3.12 -16.08 17.25
C SER A 88 3.02 -17.54 17.65
N GLU A 89 1.82 -18.05 17.96
CA GLU A 89 1.62 -19.43 18.35
C GLU A 89 1.99 -20.43 17.24
N VAL A 90 1.70 -20.11 15.97
CA VAL A 90 2.06 -20.97 14.84
C VAL A 90 3.57 -21.01 14.64
N ILE A 91 4.22 -19.84 14.71
CA ILE A 91 5.69 -19.76 14.59
C ILE A 91 6.35 -20.51 15.74
N ASP A 92 5.95 -20.26 16.98
CA ASP A 92 6.52 -20.90 18.16
C ASP A 92 6.34 -22.42 18.11
N THR A 93 5.19 -22.91 17.64
CA THR A 93 4.92 -24.35 17.50
C THR A 93 5.86 -24.98 16.48
N LEU A 94 6.02 -24.35 15.31
CA LEU A 94 6.82 -24.92 14.23
C LEU A 94 8.33 -24.84 14.52
N VAL A 95 8.78 -23.74 15.10
CA VAL A 95 10.19 -23.61 15.54
C VAL A 95 10.52 -24.59 16.68
N ALA A 96 9.56 -24.91 17.57
CA ALA A 96 9.74 -25.93 18.59
C ALA A 96 9.78 -27.35 18.01
N GLU A 97 9.08 -27.63 16.89
CA GLU A 97 9.15 -28.90 16.15
C GLU A 97 10.45 -29.02 15.36
N ASP A 98 10.95 -27.94 14.78
CA ASP A 98 12.18 -27.88 13.99
C ASP A 98 12.88 -26.51 14.13
N GLU A 99 13.96 -26.50 14.92
CA GLU A 99 14.78 -25.30 15.17
C GLU A 99 15.52 -24.77 13.92
N SER A 100 15.54 -25.53 12.83
CA SER A 100 16.17 -25.09 11.57
C SER A 100 15.28 -24.17 10.73
N LEU A 101 13.98 -24.03 11.07
CA LEU A 101 13.04 -23.19 10.34
C LEU A 101 13.32 -21.72 10.58
N ASP A 102 13.33 -20.93 9.48
CA ASP A 102 13.46 -19.48 9.56
C ASP A 102 12.10 -18.83 9.89
N ALA A 103 12.06 -18.09 10.98
CA ALA A 103 10.86 -17.33 11.39
C ALA A 103 10.40 -16.32 10.33
N ASN A 104 11.30 -15.79 9.51
CA ASN A 104 10.95 -14.87 8.42
C ASN A 104 10.22 -15.63 7.30
N GLU A 105 10.70 -16.82 6.91
CA GLU A 105 10.01 -17.67 5.93
C GLU A 105 8.60 -18.03 6.41
N LEU A 106 8.44 -18.41 7.68
CA LEU A 106 7.13 -18.66 8.29
C LEU A 106 6.24 -17.43 8.28
N GLY A 107 6.81 -16.25 8.56
CA GLY A 107 6.11 -14.97 8.49
C GLY A 107 5.58 -14.65 7.09
N ASP A 108 6.38 -14.87 6.05
CA ASP A 108 6.00 -14.65 4.66
C ASP A 108 4.90 -15.62 4.20
N ILE A 109 4.98 -16.89 4.60
CA ILE A 109 3.92 -17.87 4.34
C ILE A 109 2.61 -17.46 5.02
N LEU A 110 2.65 -17.07 6.30
CA LEU A 110 1.47 -16.60 7.04
C LEU A 110 0.86 -15.37 6.40
N HIS A 111 1.67 -14.41 5.95
CA HIS A 111 1.20 -13.23 5.22
C HIS A 111 0.52 -13.61 3.89
N GLY A 112 1.06 -14.60 3.18
CA GLY A 112 0.45 -15.15 1.97
C GLY A 112 -0.93 -15.76 2.25
N ILE A 113 -1.08 -16.51 3.34
CA ILE A 113 -2.36 -17.10 3.77
C ILE A 113 -3.37 -16.01 4.13
N GLU A 114 -2.98 -14.98 4.90
CA GLU A 114 -3.83 -13.83 5.22
C GLU A 114 -4.37 -13.14 3.98
N LYS A 115 -3.47 -12.84 3.05
CA LYS A 115 -3.84 -12.22 1.77
C LYS A 115 -4.87 -13.07 1.01
N ASN A 116 -4.67 -14.38 0.97
CA ASN A 116 -5.57 -15.28 0.29
C ASN A 116 -6.93 -15.39 0.99
N VAL A 117 -6.96 -15.46 2.32
CA VAL A 117 -8.19 -15.48 3.13
C VAL A 117 -9.02 -14.22 2.86
N VAL A 118 -8.43 -13.04 3.00
CA VAL A 118 -9.14 -11.77 2.80
C VAL A 118 -9.62 -11.63 1.35
N ARG A 119 -8.74 -11.92 0.38
CA ARG A 119 -9.06 -11.78 -1.03
C ARG A 119 -10.17 -12.73 -1.47
N SER A 120 -10.12 -13.99 -1.04
CA SER A 120 -11.13 -15.00 -1.39
C SER A 120 -12.52 -14.61 -0.87
N ARG A 121 -12.61 -14.07 0.35
CA ARG A 121 -13.86 -13.60 0.92
C ARG A 121 -14.47 -12.46 0.11
N VAL A 122 -13.65 -11.47 -0.25
CA VAL A 122 -14.12 -10.34 -1.08
C VAL A 122 -14.58 -10.81 -2.46
N LEU A 123 -13.87 -11.76 -3.07
CA LEU A 123 -14.25 -12.35 -4.36
C LEU A 123 -15.52 -13.19 -4.26
N ALA A 124 -15.75 -13.86 -3.13
CA ALA A 124 -16.99 -14.61 -2.85
C ALA A 124 -18.21 -13.71 -2.61
N GLY A 125 -18.03 -12.40 -2.55
CA GLY A 125 -19.12 -11.45 -2.35
C GLY A 125 -19.32 -11.01 -0.90
N GLU A 126 -18.49 -11.48 0.04
CA GLU A 126 -18.57 -11.06 1.43
C GLU A 126 -18.21 -9.56 1.59
N PRO A 127 -18.70 -8.89 2.62
CA PRO A 127 -18.30 -7.53 2.96
C PRO A 127 -16.78 -7.42 3.19
N ARG A 128 -16.28 -6.19 3.14
CA ARG A 128 -14.88 -5.90 3.51
C ARG A 128 -14.62 -6.21 5.00
N ILE A 129 -13.37 -6.34 5.38
CA ILE A 129 -12.96 -6.69 6.76
C ILE A 129 -13.47 -5.72 7.84
N ASP A 130 -13.83 -4.51 7.47
CA ASP A 130 -14.45 -3.49 8.34
C ASP A 130 -15.99 -3.49 8.26
N GLY A 131 -16.60 -4.50 7.65
CA GLY A 131 -18.03 -4.69 7.53
C GLY A 131 -18.72 -3.85 6.44
N ARG A 132 -17.97 -3.04 5.67
CA ARG A 132 -18.56 -2.25 4.58
C ARG A 132 -18.81 -3.09 3.34
N GLU A 133 -19.84 -2.74 2.59
CA GLU A 133 -20.04 -3.23 1.23
C GLU A 133 -18.94 -2.71 0.28
N LYS A 134 -18.79 -3.33 -0.87
CA LYS A 134 -17.70 -3.08 -1.82
C LYS A 134 -17.72 -1.66 -2.40
N ASP A 135 -18.89 -1.10 -2.60
CA ASP A 135 -19.18 0.24 -3.13
C ASP A 135 -19.31 1.32 -2.05
N MET A 136 -19.30 0.92 -0.78
CA MET A 136 -19.44 1.86 0.33
C MET A 136 -18.12 2.59 0.63
N ILE A 137 -18.16 3.91 0.62
CA ILE A 137 -17.06 4.78 1.05
C ILE A 137 -17.07 4.89 2.58
N ARG A 138 -15.88 4.99 3.20
CA ARG A 138 -15.78 5.30 4.63
C ARG A 138 -16.40 6.66 4.93
N GLY A 139 -17.07 6.78 6.08
CA GLY A 139 -17.63 8.05 6.53
C GLY A 139 -16.56 9.16 6.56
N LEU A 140 -16.92 10.30 5.99
CA LEU A 140 -16.06 11.49 5.95
C LEU A 140 -16.64 12.57 6.87
N ASP A 141 -15.79 13.16 7.72
CA ASP A 141 -16.10 14.37 8.50
C ASP A 141 -14.96 15.38 8.32
N VAL A 142 -15.31 16.61 7.95
CA VAL A 142 -14.34 17.69 7.73
C VAL A 142 -14.77 18.92 8.52
N ARG A 143 -13.89 19.34 9.43
CA ARG A 143 -14.11 20.52 10.26
C ARG A 143 -13.00 21.54 10.01
N THR A 144 -13.36 22.74 9.60
CA THR A 144 -12.42 23.84 9.36
C THR A 144 -12.31 24.75 10.60
N GLY A 145 -11.21 25.50 10.69
CA GLY A 145 -11.02 26.49 11.75
C GLY A 145 -10.85 25.91 13.16
N VAL A 146 -10.33 24.68 13.27
CA VAL A 146 -10.18 23.97 14.56
C VAL A 146 -9.07 24.54 15.42
N LEU A 147 -8.06 25.21 14.84
CA LEU A 147 -6.97 25.85 15.56
C LEU A 147 -7.06 27.39 15.42
N PRO A 148 -7.10 28.15 16.54
CA PRO A 148 -7.40 29.58 16.49
C PRO A 148 -6.22 30.48 16.06
N ARG A 149 -4.99 29.96 16.01
CA ARG A 149 -3.78 30.75 15.77
C ARG A 149 -3.06 30.44 14.47
N THR A 150 -3.61 29.56 13.65
CA THR A 150 -3.07 29.24 12.32
C THR A 150 -3.75 30.09 11.26
N HIS A 151 -3.12 30.31 10.10
CA HIS A 151 -3.74 30.99 8.99
C HIS A 151 -4.92 30.19 8.43
N GLY A 152 -4.84 28.85 8.48
CA GLY A 152 -5.92 27.94 8.22
C GLY A 152 -5.72 26.63 8.95
N SER A 153 -6.80 25.94 9.27
CA SER A 153 -6.73 24.59 9.84
C SER A 153 -7.98 23.81 9.51
N ALA A 154 -7.81 22.51 9.36
CA ALA A 154 -8.90 21.56 9.18
C ALA A 154 -8.59 20.24 9.87
N LEU A 155 -9.62 19.65 10.47
CA LEU A 155 -9.59 18.26 10.93
C LEU A 155 -10.34 17.42 9.90
N PHE A 156 -9.63 16.52 9.26
CA PHE A 156 -10.18 15.57 8.30
C PHE A 156 -10.26 14.20 8.93
N THR A 157 -11.44 13.60 8.94
CA THR A 157 -11.66 12.24 9.46
C THR A 157 -12.24 11.37 8.35
N ARG A 158 -11.62 10.20 8.14
CA ARG A 158 -12.11 9.17 7.22
C ARG A 158 -12.17 7.82 7.95
N GLY A 159 -13.36 7.47 8.43
CA GLY A 159 -13.53 6.32 9.31
C GLY A 159 -12.72 6.50 10.59
N GLU A 160 -11.76 5.62 10.84
CA GLU A 160 -10.88 5.65 12.02
C GLU A 160 -9.62 6.52 11.83
N THR A 161 -9.35 6.97 10.60
CA THR A 161 -8.16 7.76 10.29
C THR A 161 -8.46 9.24 10.41
N GLN A 162 -7.60 9.98 11.11
CA GLN A 162 -7.69 11.43 11.24
C GLN A 162 -6.40 12.10 10.76
N ALA A 163 -6.57 13.28 10.15
CA ALA A 163 -5.48 14.18 9.83
C ALA A 163 -5.83 15.61 10.29
N LEU A 164 -4.95 16.20 11.10
CA LEU A 164 -5.02 17.62 11.42
C LEU A 164 -4.14 18.37 10.44
N VAL A 165 -4.78 19.15 9.58
CA VAL A 165 -4.10 19.92 8.52
C VAL A 165 -4.02 21.37 8.95
N THR A 166 -2.85 21.99 8.81
CA THR A 166 -2.63 23.42 9.04
C THR A 166 -2.11 24.07 7.76
N ALA A 167 -2.57 25.29 7.47
CA ALA A 167 -2.05 26.11 6.39
C ALA A 167 -1.32 27.32 6.94
N THR A 168 -0.16 27.59 6.39
CA THR A 168 0.62 28.81 6.68
C THR A 168 0.85 29.56 5.38
N LEU A 169 0.43 30.81 5.32
CA LEU A 169 0.65 31.69 4.18
C LEU A 169 1.99 32.40 4.36
N GLY A 170 2.84 32.27 3.37
CA GLY A 170 4.13 32.95 3.29
C GLY A 170 4.15 34.04 2.23
N THR A 171 5.33 34.66 2.09
CA THR A 171 5.62 35.62 1.02
C THR A 171 6.35 34.91 -0.13
N ALA A 172 6.54 35.59 -1.27
CA ALA A 172 7.31 35.03 -2.37
C ALA A 172 8.77 34.68 -2.00
N ARG A 173 9.29 35.23 -0.90
CA ARG A 173 10.64 34.92 -0.38
C ARG A 173 10.70 33.60 0.39
N ASP A 174 9.57 33.10 0.83
CA ASP A 174 9.46 31.83 1.57
C ASP A 174 9.35 30.63 0.63
N ALA A 175 9.26 30.86 -0.69
CA ALA A 175 9.25 29.81 -1.69
C ALA A 175 10.58 29.04 -1.70
N GLN A 176 10.51 27.73 -1.93
CA GLN A 176 11.68 26.88 -2.00
C GLN A 176 12.36 26.99 -3.37
N ASN A 177 13.64 27.33 -3.39
CA ASN A 177 14.46 27.23 -4.58
C ASN A 177 15.05 25.82 -4.69
N ILE A 178 14.84 25.19 -5.82
CA ILE A 178 15.31 23.85 -6.14
C ILE A 178 16.30 23.97 -7.30
N ASP A 179 17.54 23.54 -7.06
CA ASP A 179 18.58 23.46 -8.08
C ASP A 179 18.56 22.08 -8.72
N GLU A 180 18.23 22.03 -10.01
CA GLU A 180 18.11 20.80 -10.79
C GLU A 180 19.14 20.79 -11.93
N LEU A 181 19.39 19.60 -12.49
CA LEU A 181 20.34 19.44 -13.61
C LEU A 181 19.98 20.31 -14.84
N MET A 182 18.69 20.60 -15.03
CA MET A 182 18.18 21.39 -16.16
C MET A 182 18.03 22.88 -15.83
N GLY A 183 18.37 23.31 -14.61
CA GLY A 183 18.26 24.70 -14.14
C GLY A 183 17.57 24.82 -12.80
N GLU A 184 17.46 26.06 -12.32
CA GLU A 184 16.77 26.35 -11.05
C GLU A 184 15.27 26.52 -11.27
N ARG A 185 14.47 26.01 -10.34
CA ARG A 185 13.05 26.30 -10.26
C ARG A 185 12.64 26.69 -8.84
N THR A 186 11.53 27.40 -8.74
CA THR A 186 11.00 27.85 -7.45
C THR A 186 9.64 27.22 -7.20
N ASP A 187 9.49 26.52 -6.07
CA ASP A 187 8.23 25.96 -5.63
C ASP A 187 7.61 26.83 -4.55
N SER A 188 6.41 27.35 -4.84
CA SER A 188 5.64 28.21 -3.93
C SER A 188 4.66 27.43 -3.04
N PHE A 189 4.45 26.15 -3.31
CA PHE A 189 3.59 25.27 -2.52
C PHE A 189 4.41 24.14 -1.90
N LEU A 190 4.33 24.04 -0.57
CA LEU A 190 4.99 22.98 0.20
C LEU A 190 3.92 22.21 0.98
N PHE A 191 3.93 20.89 0.83
CA PHE A 191 3.08 20.01 1.61
C PHE A 191 3.93 18.98 2.35
N CYS A 192 3.77 18.92 3.66
CA CYS A 192 4.51 18.01 4.53
C CYS A 192 3.56 17.27 5.45
N LEU A 193 3.74 15.95 5.57
CA LEU A 193 3.01 15.11 6.51
C LEU A 193 3.93 14.79 7.70
N LEU A 194 3.49 15.19 8.90
CA LEU A 194 4.16 14.90 10.15
C LEU A 194 3.42 13.78 10.88
N TYR A 195 4.11 12.70 11.23
CA TYR A 195 3.59 11.64 12.07
C TYR A 195 3.99 11.86 13.53
N THR A 196 3.09 11.58 14.46
CA THR A 196 3.28 11.93 15.88
C THR A 196 4.15 10.96 16.69
N SER A 197 4.48 9.77 16.17
CA SER A 197 5.22 8.77 16.93
C SER A 197 6.71 8.66 16.60
N ASP A 198 7.12 8.95 15.34
CA ASP A 198 8.53 8.89 14.92
C ASP A 198 8.94 10.08 14.04
N ALA A 199 8.15 11.12 14.08
CA ALA A 199 8.21 12.22 13.12
C ALA A 199 9.37 13.20 13.32
N ALA A 200 10.22 13.01 14.30
CA ALA A 200 11.39 13.86 14.47
C ALA A 200 12.42 13.65 13.35
N ASP A 201 12.42 12.50 12.66
CA ASP A 201 13.49 12.09 11.76
C ASP A 201 13.07 11.93 10.28
N GLU A 202 11.77 11.89 9.94
CA GLU A 202 11.32 11.77 8.56
C GLU A 202 10.41 12.91 8.10
N VAL A 203 11.00 13.98 7.63
CA VAL A 203 10.32 14.96 6.78
C VAL A 203 10.33 14.41 5.34
N ARG A 204 9.26 13.75 4.92
CA ARG A 204 9.06 13.44 3.49
C ARG A 204 8.57 14.68 2.78
N ARG A 205 9.42 15.25 1.96
CA ARG A 205 9.06 16.29 0.99
C ARG A 205 8.47 15.58 -0.23
N VAL A 206 7.27 15.94 -0.60
CA VAL A 206 6.60 15.51 -1.84
C VAL A 206 6.83 16.58 -2.87
#